data_ce37620004f6f0be0fec5519d8bc398b
#
_entry.id   ce37620004f6f0be0fec5519d8bc398b
#
_cell.length_a   1.000
_cell.length_b   1.000
_cell.length_c   1.000
_cell.angle_alpha   90.00
_cell.angle_beta   90.00
_cell.angle_gamma   90.00
#
_symmetry.space_group_name_H-M   'P 1'
#
loop_
_entity.id
_entity.type
_entity.pdbx_description
1 polymer ?
#
loop_
_entity_poly.entity_id
_entity_poly.type
_entity_poly.pdbx_seq_one_letter_code
_entity_poly.pdbx_strand_id
1 'polypeptide(L)'
;MIKESTINLLNANKNLLAFSAGVDSSALFFILLENNINFDIAIVNYGLREQAKEEISYAKELADIYDKKIFIANAPQFDSNFEANARYFRYNFFKEIIEQNAYTALLTAHQLNDKLEWLLMGLSKGSGLSELSGMEEIVVKDNYKIIRPLLKQTKDDLLLFLNRKKYKYFIDESNNETKYRRNKFRPISNSLLEFGKRGFNKSFEILEQESKYFKESFKTVFEKDELRVLKLKSREFLPYAVSYTLKELGYLLSGKEREILKNQDSIVIGRKWAVELSGDLLFIAKYIKVVIPKMQKEKYRVAKIPPKIRGYCFSKNIEVKL
;
A
#
# COMPACT_ATOMS: atom_id res chain seq x y z
N MET A 1 -10.46 -19.14 -9.24
CA MET A 1 -10.23 -17.67 -9.24
C MET A 1 -8.91 -17.31 -8.54
N ILE A 2 -8.56 -17.96 -7.46
CA ILE A 2 -7.29 -17.77 -6.75
C ILE A 2 -6.32 -18.89 -7.11
N LYS A 3 -5.01 -18.59 -7.20
CA LYS A 3 -3.98 -19.60 -7.47
C LYS A 3 -3.79 -20.53 -6.26
N GLU A 4 -3.42 -21.79 -6.50
CA GLU A 4 -3.12 -22.75 -5.44
C GLU A 4 -2.03 -22.27 -4.47
N SER A 5 -0.98 -21.64 -5.00
CA SER A 5 0.09 -21.04 -4.16
C SER A 5 -0.44 -19.96 -3.21
N THR A 6 -1.43 -19.16 -3.64
CA THR A 6 -2.08 -18.16 -2.80
C THR A 6 -2.99 -18.82 -1.76
N ILE A 7 -3.71 -19.89 -2.13
CA ILE A 7 -4.53 -20.69 -1.18
C ILE A 7 -3.63 -21.27 -0.08
N ASN A 8 -2.51 -21.89 -0.43
CA ASN A 8 -1.55 -22.43 0.54
C ASN A 8 -1.00 -21.36 1.47
N LEU A 9 -0.71 -20.16 0.93
CA LEU A 9 -0.28 -19.03 1.74
C LEU A 9 -1.38 -18.58 2.72
N LEU A 10 -2.62 -18.50 2.27
CA LEU A 10 -3.76 -18.10 3.12
C LEU A 10 -4.02 -19.11 4.23
N ASN A 11 -3.91 -20.40 3.94
CA ASN A 11 -4.05 -21.48 4.94
C ASN A 11 -2.95 -21.44 6.02
N ALA A 12 -1.76 -20.97 5.68
CA ALA A 12 -0.63 -20.82 6.61
C ALA A 12 -0.72 -19.55 7.49
N ASN A 13 -1.76 -18.73 7.34
CA ASN A 13 -1.91 -17.48 8.06
C ASN A 13 -3.24 -17.39 8.81
N LYS A 14 -3.26 -16.62 9.90
CA LYS A 14 -4.48 -16.16 10.54
C LYS A 14 -4.94 -14.89 9.84
N ASN A 15 -6.01 -14.96 9.09
CA ASN A 15 -6.42 -13.93 8.14
C ASN A 15 -7.47 -12.99 8.72
N LEU A 16 -7.30 -11.68 8.48
CA LEU A 16 -8.29 -10.64 8.70
C LEU A 16 -8.70 -10.06 7.34
N LEU A 17 -9.95 -10.17 6.95
CA LEU A 17 -10.48 -9.59 5.71
C LEU A 17 -10.93 -8.15 5.94
N ALA A 18 -10.35 -7.21 5.21
CA ALA A 18 -10.87 -5.85 5.09
C ALA A 18 -12.15 -5.89 4.24
N PHE A 19 -13.30 -5.80 4.92
CA PHE A 19 -14.62 -5.94 4.32
C PHE A 19 -15.32 -4.58 4.17
N SER A 20 -16.15 -4.41 3.14
CA SER A 20 -16.93 -3.20 2.91
C SER A 20 -18.33 -3.49 2.34
N ALA A 21 -18.71 -4.77 2.26
CA ALA A 21 -19.93 -5.25 1.62
C ALA A 21 -20.11 -4.86 0.13
N GLY A 22 -19.15 -4.14 -0.46
CA GLY A 22 -19.12 -3.85 -1.90
C GLY A 22 -18.73 -5.07 -2.74
N VAL A 23 -18.86 -4.95 -4.08
CA VAL A 23 -18.60 -6.03 -5.06
C VAL A 23 -17.31 -6.80 -4.76
N ASP A 24 -16.18 -6.08 -4.70
CA ASP A 24 -14.85 -6.72 -4.63
C ASP A 24 -14.65 -7.45 -3.29
N SER A 25 -15.04 -6.83 -2.17
CA SER A 25 -14.91 -7.43 -0.84
C SER A 25 -15.87 -8.59 -0.60
N SER A 26 -17.10 -8.51 -1.14
CA SER A 26 -18.06 -9.62 -1.09
C SER A 26 -17.61 -10.79 -1.94
N ALA A 27 -17.06 -10.52 -3.14
CA ALA A 27 -16.47 -11.58 -3.96
C ALA A 27 -15.31 -12.27 -3.23
N LEU A 28 -14.40 -11.51 -2.62
CA LEU A 28 -13.30 -12.12 -1.86
C LEU A 28 -13.82 -12.93 -0.68
N PHE A 29 -14.81 -12.44 0.08
CA PHE A 29 -15.43 -13.15 1.19
C PHE A 29 -15.91 -14.55 0.76
N PHE A 30 -16.74 -14.64 -0.28
CA PHE A 30 -17.29 -15.90 -0.74
C PHE A 30 -16.25 -16.79 -1.41
N ILE A 31 -15.27 -16.24 -2.12
CA ILE A 31 -14.16 -17.02 -2.68
C ILE A 31 -13.32 -17.66 -1.56
N LEU A 32 -13.08 -16.96 -0.45
CA LEU A 32 -12.37 -17.52 0.70
C LEU A 32 -13.17 -18.67 1.32
N LEU A 33 -14.49 -18.53 1.49
CA LEU A 33 -15.38 -19.60 1.97
C LEU A 33 -15.36 -20.84 1.06
N GLU A 34 -15.52 -20.66 -0.26
CA GLU A 34 -15.51 -21.76 -1.23
C GLU A 34 -14.18 -22.53 -1.27
N ASN A 35 -13.08 -21.88 -0.83
CA ASN A 35 -11.77 -22.52 -0.74
C ASN A 35 -11.41 -22.99 0.69
N ASN A 36 -12.38 -22.98 1.61
CA ASN A 36 -12.20 -23.40 3.01
C ASN A 36 -11.09 -22.62 3.74
N ILE A 37 -10.84 -21.35 3.36
CA ILE A 37 -9.88 -20.49 4.04
C ILE A 37 -10.51 -19.95 5.32
N ASN A 38 -9.79 -20.05 6.44
CA ASN A 38 -10.25 -19.44 7.68
C ASN A 38 -9.89 -17.95 7.71
N PHE A 39 -10.86 -17.09 8.08
CA PHE A 39 -10.69 -15.65 8.20
C PHE A 39 -11.77 -15.05 9.11
N ASP A 40 -11.49 -13.87 9.64
CA ASP A 40 -12.44 -12.99 10.31
C ASP A 40 -12.56 -11.69 9.53
N ILE A 41 -13.54 -10.83 9.84
CA ILE A 41 -13.83 -9.63 9.07
C ILE A 41 -13.67 -8.35 9.89
N ALA A 42 -13.16 -7.30 9.24
CA ALA A 42 -13.08 -5.95 9.80
C ALA A 42 -13.70 -4.95 8.82
N ILE A 43 -14.65 -4.13 9.31
CA ILE A 43 -15.38 -3.15 8.52
C ILE A 43 -15.35 -1.79 9.20
N VAL A 44 -15.17 -0.72 8.41
CA VAL A 44 -15.21 0.67 8.88
C VAL A 44 -16.50 1.33 8.39
N ASN A 45 -17.29 1.82 9.33
CA ASN A 45 -18.46 2.66 9.05
C ASN A 45 -18.02 4.13 8.99
N TYR A 46 -18.17 4.75 7.83
CA TYR A 46 -17.88 6.18 7.65
C TYR A 46 -19.09 7.10 7.92
N GLY A 47 -20.27 6.53 8.13
CA GLY A 47 -21.48 7.29 8.46
C GLY A 47 -21.98 8.26 7.38
N LEU A 48 -21.46 8.15 6.15
CA LEU A 48 -21.73 9.12 5.07
C LEU A 48 -23.08 8.91 4.38
N ARG A 49 -23.72 7.74 4.58
CA ARG A 49 -24.92 7.34 3.83
C ARG A 49 -25.81 6.46 4.70
N GLU A 50 -27.09 6.45 4.38
CA GLU A 50 -28.07 5.55 4.98
C GLU A 50 -27.73 4.07 4.67
N GLN A 51 -27.25 3.79 3.45
CA GLN A 51 -26.80 2.49 2.99
C GLN A 51 -25.67 1.88 3.88
N ALA A 52 -24.85 2.72 4.54
CA ALA A 52 -23.81 2.23 5.44
C ALA A 52 -24.36 1.39 6.61
N LYS A 53 -25.60 1.65 7.06
CA LYS A 53 -26.27 0.84 8.08
C LYS A 53 -26.62 -0.56 7.55
N GLU A 54 -27.07 -0.63 6.30
CA GLU A 54 -27.40 -1.89 5.65
C GLU A 54 -26.15 -2.73 5.38
N GLU A 55 -25.05 -2.08 4.97
CA GLU A 55 -23.76 -2.72 4.77
C GLU A 55 -23.20 -3.34 6.06
N ILE A 56 -23.33 -2.63 7.19
CA ILE A 56 -22.93 -3.14 8.52
C ILE A 56 -23.87 -4.27 8.97
N SER A 57 -25.20 -4.12 8.76
CA SER A 57 -26.14 -5.17 9.10
C SER A 57 -25.87 -6.45 8.32
N TYR A 58 -25.60 -6.33 7.02
CA TYR A 58 -25.22 -7.45 6.18
C TYR A 58 -23.89 -8.09 6.59
N ALA A 59 -22.89 -7.28 6.98
CA ALA A 59 -21.63 -7.80 7.48
C ALA A 59 -21.81 -8.63 8.77
N LYS A 60 -22.70 -8.19 9.68
CA LYS A 60 -23.05 -8.95 10.89
C LYS A 60 -23.78 -10.25 10.56
N GLU A 61 -24.77 -10.19 9.66
CA GLU A 61 -25.49 -11.37 9.16
C GLU A 61 -24.53 -12.42 8.59
N LEU A 62 -23.59 -12.00 7.74
CA LEU A 62 -22.57 -12.91 7.21
C LEU A 62 -21.66 -13.48 8.30
N ALA A 63 -21.28 -12.67 9.28
CA ALA A 63 -20.47 -13.13 10.40
C ALA A 63 -21.18 -14.23 11.21
N ASP A 64 -22.47 -14.03 11.50
CA ASP A 64 -23.29 -14.98 12.23
C ASP A 64 -23.53 -16.28 11.44
N ILE A 65 -23.87 -16.18 10.14
CA ILE A 65 -24.14 -17.35 9.28
C ILE A 65 -22.89 -18.23 9.13
N TYR A 66 -21.72 -17.62 8.99
CA TYR A 66 -20.48 -18.34 8.66
C TYR A 66 -19.51 -18.49 9.85
N ASP A 67 -19.99 -18.21 11.06
CA ASP A 67 -19.19 -18.27 12.31
C ASP A 67 -17.83 -17.53 12.19
N LYS A 68 -17.93 -16.21 11.88
CA LYS A 68 -16.78 -15.31 11.75
C LYS A 68 -16.81 -14.24 12.83
N LYS A 69 -15.66 -13.90 13.38
CA LYS A 69 -15.54 -12.70 14.20
C LYS A 69 -15.66 -11.46 13.32
N ILE A 70 -16.39 -10.46 13.82
CA ILE A 70 -16.53 -9.17 13.15
C ILE A 70 -16.03 -8.05 14.03
N PHE A 71 -15.19 -7.18 13.47
CA PHE A 71 -14.68 -5.96 14.09
C PHE A 71 -15.22 -4.76 13.34
N ILE A 72 -15.85 -3.83 14.07
CA ILE A 72 -16.51 -2.66 13.49
C ILE A 72 -15.92 -1.40 14.12
N ALA A 73 -15.46 -0.45 13.29
CA ALA A 73 -15.10 0.89 13.73
C ALA A 73 -16.02 1.93 13.09
N ASN A 74 -16.36 2.97 13.87
CA ASN A 74 -17.00 4.16 13.33
C ASN A 74 -15.92 5.23 13.10
N ALA A 75 -15.76 5.67 11.86
CA ALA A 75 -14.82 6.73 11.53
C ALA A 75 -15.34 8.10 12.01
N PRO A 76 -14.46 8.99 12.48
CA PRO A 76 -14.84 10.37 12.75
C PRO A 76 -15.16 11.11 11.43
N GLN A 77 -15.79 12.26 11.55
CA GLN A 77 -15.92 13.17 10.40
C GLN A 77 -14.55 13.75 10.03
N PHE A 78 -14.30 13.89 8.73
CA PHE A 78 -13.05 14.45 8.21
C PHE A 78 -13.37 15.74 7.44
N ASP A 79 -12.89 16.87 7.95
CA ASP A 79 -13.15 18.20 7.37
C ASP A 79 -12.38 18.46 6.06
N SER A 80 -11.27 17.74 5.85
CA SER A 80 -10.42 17.89 4.65
C SER A 80 -9.73 16.59 4.28
N ASN A 81 -9.27 16.50 3.03
CA ASN A 81 -8.49 15.34 2.54
C ASN A 81 -9.12 13.98 2.90
N PHE A 82 -10.44 13.89 2.75
CA PHE A 82 -11.24 12.73 3.18
C PHE A 82 -10.60 11.39 2.79
N GLU A 83 -10.21 11.21 1.52
CA GLU A 83 -9.65 9.94 1.03
C GLU A 83 -8.38 9.52 1.78
N ALA A 84 -7.47 10.48 2.03
CA ALA A 84 -6.22 10.21 2.74
C ALA A 84 -6.47 9.89 4.23
N ASN A 85 -7.34 10.68 4.88
CA ASN A 85 -7.67 10.51 6.29
C ASN A 85 -8.47 9.22 6.55
N ALA A 86 -9.45 8.93 5.69
CA ALA A 86 -10.23 7.70 5.75
C ALA A 86 -9.34 6.46 5.54
N ARG A 87 -8.38 6.54 4.59
CA ARG A 87 -7.41 5.48 4.38
C ARG A 87 -6.51 5.30 5.61
N TYR A 88 -5.98 6.39 6.18
CA TYR A 88 -5.13 6.35 7.36
C TYR A 88 -5.88 5.73 8.56
N PHE A 89 -7.10 6.21 8.85
CA PHE A 89 -7.95 5.67 9.91
C PHE A 89 -8.19 4.16 9.73
N ARG A 90 -8.58 3.74 8.53
CA ARG A 90 -8.85 2.33 8.22
C ARG A 90 -7.65 1.43 8.44
N TYR A 91 -6.46 1.83 7.99
CA TYR A 91 -5.26 1.01 8.17
C TYR A 91 -4.78 0.97 9.62
N ASN A 92 -4.95 2.05 10.39
CA ASN A 92 -4.68 2.04 11.83
C ASN A 92 -5.62 1.09 12.57
N PHE A 93 -6.91 1.14 12.29
CA PHE A 93 -7.89 0.22 12.84
C PHE A 93 -7.54 -1.24 12.54
N PHE A 94 -7.21 -1.57 11.31
CA PHE A 94 -6.78 -2.92 10.96
C PHE A 94 -5.51 -3.33 11.70
N LYS A 95 -4.54 -2.43 11.84
CA LYS A 95 -3.31 -2.69 12.57
C LYS A 95 -3.58 -3.00 14.04
N GLU A 96 -4.42 -2.23 14.71
CA GLU A 96 -4.82 -2.46 16.11
C GLU A 96 -5.45 -3.85 16.29
N ILE A 97 -6.40 -4.24 15.41
CA ILE A 97 -7.01 -5.57 15.46
C ILE A 97 -5.98 -6.67 15.27
N ILE A 98 -5.09 -6.50 14.30
CA ILE A 98 -4.03 -7.46 13.98
C ILE A 98 -3.13 -7.69 15.19
N GLU A 99 -2.68 -6.63 15.85
CA GLU A 99 -1.80 -6.69 17.01
C GLU A 99 -2.52 -7.31 18.23
N GLN A 100 -3.76 -6.89 18.51
CA GLN A 100 -4.53 -7.37 19.66
C GLN A 100 -4.97 -8.83 19.56
N ASN A 101 -5.18 -9.32 18.32
CA ASN A 101 -5.73 -10.65 18.09
C ASN A 101 -4.73 -11.60 17.40
N ALA A 102 -3.47 -11.21 17.25
CA ALA A 102 -2.42 -12.00 16.62
C ALA A 102 -2.77 -12.51 15.21
N TYR A 103 -3.42 -11.66 14.38
CA TYR A 103 -3.55 -11.98 12.95
C TYR A 103 -2.20 -11.82 12.27
N THR A 104 -1.93 -12.66 11.28
CA THR A 104 -0.67 -12.64 10.53
C THR A 104 -0.84 -12.18 9.10
N ALA A 105 -2.07 -12.03 8.62
CA ALA A 105 -2.38 -11.49 7.29
C ALA A 105 -3.62 -10.59 7.30
N LEU A 106 -3.51 -9.45 6.59
CA LEU A 106 -4.60 -8.58 6.19
C LEU A 106 -4.94 -8.84 4.74
N LEU A 107 -6.15 -9.30 4.47
CA LEU A 107 -6.63 -9.55 3.12
C LEU A 107 -7.36 -8.31 2.60
N THR A 108 -7.00 -7.85 1.40
CA THR A 108 -7.68 -6.73 0.75
C THR A 108 -8.13 -7.11 -0.66
N ALA A 109 -9.32 -6.68 -1.04
CA ALA A 109 -9.97 -7.06 -2.29
C ALA A 109 -9.58 -6.19 -3.49
N HIS A 110 -8.32 -5.71 -3.54
CA HIS A 110 -7.82 -5.01 -4.73
C HIS A 110 -7.75 -5.97 -5.91
N GLN A 111 -8.14 -5.50 -7.08
CA GLN A 111 -8.29 -6.30 -8.28
C GLN A 111 -7.53 -5.66 -9.48
N LEU A 112 -7.61 -6.25 -10.68
CA LEU A 112 -6.79 -5.85 -11.83
C LEU A 112 -7.09 -4.44 -12.33
N ASN A 113 -8.35 -3.96 -12.28
CA ASN A 113 -8.71 -2.59 -12.65
C ASN A 113 -8.03 -1.59 -11.72
N ASP A 114 -7.94 -1.88 -10.39
CA ASP A 114 -7.21 -1.03 -9.43
C ASP A 114 -5.72 -0.93 -9.78
N LYS A 115 -5.11 -2.05 -10.19
CA LYS A 115 -3.70 -2.10 -10.58
C LYS A 115 -3.46 -1.30 -11.85
N LEU A 116 -4.38 -1.39 -12.82
CA LEU A 116 -4.30 -0.63 -14.07
C LEU A 116 -4.57 0.87 -13.84
N GLU A 117 -5.56 1.23 -13.01
CA GLU A 117 -5.79 2.62 -12.59
C GLU A 117 -4.51 3.21 -11.98
N TRP A 118 -3.83 2.46 -11.09
CA TRP A 118 -2.56 2.87 -10.50
C TRP A 118 -1.47 3.09 -11.55
N LEU A 119 -1.33 2.18 -12.53
CA LEU A 119 -0.39 2.31 -13.63
C LEU A 119 -0.65 3.59 -14.44
N LEU A 120 -1.89 3.84 -14.85
CA LEU A 120 -2.29 5.01 -15.65
C LEU A 120 -2.05 6.32 -14.88
N MET A 121 -2.38 6.34 -13.59
CA MET A 121 -2.07 7.50 -12.73
C MET A 121 -0.56 7.73 -12.59
N GLY A 122 0.23 6.66 -12.50
CA GLY A 122 1.69 6.72 -12.46
C GLY A 122 2.26 7.27 -13.76
N LEU A 123 1.87 6.72 -14.90
CA LEU A 123 2.27 7.20 -16.23
C LEU A 123 1.98 8.69 -16.41
N SER A 124 0.80 9.16 -16.01
CA SER A 124 0.41 10.57 -16.11
C SER A 124 1.24 11.51 -15.21
N LYS A 125 2.02 10.98 -14.27
CA LYS A 125 2.93 11.73 -13.36
C LYS A 125 4.41 11.58 -13.74
N GLY A 126 4.73 10.80 -14.78
CA GLY A 126 6.12 10.49 -15.14
C GLY A 126 6.80 9.55 -14.12
N SER A 127 6.05 8.61 -13.58
CA SER A 127 6.57 7.61 -12.66
C SER A 127 7.53 6.62 -13.35
N GLY A 128 8.47 6.06 -12.59
CA GLY A 128 9.39 5.03 -13.07
C GLY A 128 8.96 3.62 -12.69
N LEU A 129 9.82 2.65 -12.94
CA LEU A 129 9.53 1.21 -12.78
C LEU A 129 9.00 0.84 -11.39
N SER A 130 9.56 1.42 -10.31
CA SER A 130 9.14 1.15 -8.93
C SER A 130 7.66 1.47 -8.67
N GLU A 131 7.13 2.51 -9.29
CA GLU A 131 5.74 2.92 -9.17
C GLU A 131 4.86 2.19 -10.20
N LEU A 132 5.36 2.01 -11.43
CA LEU A 132 4.60 1.40 -12.53
C LEU A 132 4.36 -0.10 -12.33
N SER A 133 5.25 -0.81 -11.61
CA SER A 133 5.01 -2.21 -11.22
C SER A 133 3.73 -2.39 -10.40
N GLY A 134 3.19 -1.30 -9.86
CA GLY A 134 1.87 -1.25 -9.25
C GLY A 134 1.81 -1.81 -7.84
N MET A 135 0.67 -2.44 -7.54
CA MET A 135 0.43 -3.09 -6.25
C MET A 135 1.00 -4.51 -6.29
N GLU A 136 1.81 -4.84 -5.30
CA GLU A 136 2.30 -6.21 -5.11
C GLU A 136 1.19 -7.10 -4.54
N GLU A 137 1.14 -8.37 -4.95
CA GLU A 137 0.18 -9.35 -4.42
C GLU A 137 0.39 -9.57 -2.91
N ILE A 138 1.65 -9.56 -2.48
CA ILE A 138 2.04 -9.74 -1.08
C ILE A 138 2.98 -8.61 -0.67
N VAL A 139 2.65 -7.91 0.41
CA VAL A 139 3.51 -6.91 1.04
C VAL A 139 3.78 -7.33 2.48
N VAL A 140 5.04 -7.53 2.82
CA VAL A 140 5.45 -7.85 4.18
C VAL A 140 5.53 -6.56 5.00
N LYS A 141 4.91 -6.55 6.17
CA LYS A 141 5.02 -5.53 7.21
C LYS A 141 5.72 -6.15 8.41
N ASP A 142 6.08 -5.33 9.39
CA ASP A 142 6.86 -5.79 10.56
C ASP A 142 6.30 -7.07 11.20
N ASN A 143 4.97 -7.11 11.45
CA ASN A 143 4.33 -8.19 12.20
C ASN A 143 3.25 -8.93 11.39
N TYR A 144 2.95 -8.54 10.14
CA TYR A 144 1.91 -9.16 9.32
C TYR A 144 2.17 -8.97 7.83
N LYS A 145 1.39 -9.65 7.00
CA LYS A 145 1.41 -9.50 5.55
C LYS A 145 0.11 -8.84 5.08
N ILE A 146 0.20 -8.00 4.05
CA ILE A 146 -0.97 -7.58 3.29
C ILE A 146 -1.02 -8.45 2.04
N ILE A 147 -2.11 -9.20 1.87
CA ILE A 147 -2.30 -10.12 0.74
C ILE A 147 -3.49 -9.64 -0.10
N ARG A 148 -3.33 -9.65 -1.42
CA ARG A 148 -4.32 -9.22 -2.41
C ARG A 148 -4.64 -10.34 -3.38
N PRO A 149 -5.52 -11.29 -2.99
CA PRO A 149 -5.76 -12.52 -3.76
C PRO A 149 -6.39 -12.28 -5.13
N LEU A 150 -7.06 -11.12 -5.32
CA LEU A 150 -7.84 -10.81 -6.52
C LEU A 150 -7.09 -9.97 -7.57
N LEU A 151 -5.79 -9.65 -7.39
CA LEU A 151 -5.05 -8.74 -8.28
C LEU A 151 -4.99 -9.17 -9.76
N LYS A 152 -5.32 -10.42 -10.08
CA LYS A 152 -5.36 -10.95 -11.45
C LYS A 152 -6.76 -11.08 -12.02
N GLN A 153 -7.79 -10.77 -11.23
CA GLN A 153 -9.19 -10.79 -11.62
C GLN A 153 -9.66 -9.39 -12.00
N THR A 154 -10.55 -9.28 -12.98
CA THR A 154 -11.22 -8.02 -13.30
C THR A 154 -12.47 -7.85 -12.44
N LYS A 155 -12.98 -6.62 -12.34
CA LYS A 155 -14.26 -6.35 -11.69
C LYS A 155 -15.40 -7.15 -12.31
N ASP A 156 -15.39 -7.35 -13.63
CA ASP A 156 -16.40 -8.13 -14.34
C ASP A 156 -16.33 -9.62 -13.98
N ASP A 157 -15.14 -10.19 -13.79
CA ASP A 157 -15.01 -11.56 -13.31
C ASP A 157 -15.65 -11.73 -11.92
N LEU A 158 -15.49 -10.71 -11.05
CA LEU A 158 -16.05 -10.73 -9.69
C LEU A 158 -17.57 -10.58 -9.71
N LEU A 159 -18.08 -9.68 -10.56
CA LEU A 159 -19.54 -9.53 -10.77
C LEU A 159 -20.17 -10.81 -11.33
N LEU A 160 -19.54 -11.42 -12.34
CA LEU A 160 -19.99 -12.69 -12.91
C LEU A 160 -20.03 -13.80 -11.86
N PHE A 161 -19.01 -13.88 -11.00
CA PHE A 161 -18.97 -14.83 -9.90
C PHE A 161 -20.13 -14.62 -8.91
N LEU A 162 -20.31 -13.40 -8.42
CA LEU A 162 -21.36 -13.08 -7.46
C LEU A 162 -22.77 -13.32 -8.02
N ASN A 163 -23.02 -12.88 -9.26
CA ASN A 163 -24.32 -13.01 -9.92
C ASN A 163 -24.64 -14.49 -10.21
N ARG A 164 -23.67 -15.27 -10.70
CA ARG A 164 -23.84 -16.71 -10.97
C ARG A 164 -24.21 -17.50 -9.71
N LYS A 165 -23.65 -17.10 -8.56
CA LYS A 165 -23.88 -17.73 -7.27
C LYS A 165 -25.04 -17.09 -6.49
N LYS A 166 -25.61 -16.00 -7.00
CA LYS A 166 -26.67 -15.20 -6.35
C LYS A 166 -26.25 -14.67 -4.97
N TYR A 167 -24.95 -14.34 -4.81
CA TYR A 167 -24.46 -13.73 -3.59
C TYR A 167 -24.80 -12.23 -3.56
N LYS A 168 -25.26 -11.74 -2.40
CA LYS A 168 -25.61 -10.34 -2.19
C LYS A 168 -24.35 -9.49 -2.08
N TYR A 169 -24.40 -8.29 -2.65
CA TYR A 169 -23.39 -7.23 -2.53
C TYR A 169 -24.05 -5.86 -2.69
N PHE A 170 -23.36 -4.80 -2.28
CA PHE A 170 -23.80 -3.43 -2.43
C PHE A 170 -23.02 -2.71 -3.53
N ILE A 171 -23.68 -1.76 -4.19
CA ILE A 171 -23.04 -0.89 -5.18
C ILE A 171 -22.85 0.48 -4.55
N ASP A 172 -21.64 0.96 -4.50
CA ASP A 172 -21.30 2.28 -3.99
C ASP A 172 -21.43 3.32 -5.12
N GLU A 173 -22.50 4.13 -5.09
CA GLU A 173 -22.79 5.16 -6.09
C GLU A 173 -21.76 6.29 -6.12
N SER A 174 -21.05 6.57 -4.99
CA SER A 174 -19.99 7.60 -4.95
C SER A 174 -18.79 7.25 -5.83
N ASN A 175 -18.69 6.02 -6.27
CA ASN A 175 -17.68 5.60 -7.25
C ASN A 175 -17.82 6.33 -8.61
N ASN A 176 -18.95 6.99 -8.88
CA ASN A 176 -19.21 7.74 -10.10
C ASN A 176 -18.83 9.23 -10.00
N GLU A 177 -18.49 9.72 -8.80
CA GLU A 177 -18.09 11.12 -8.63
C GLU A 177 -16.73 11.40 -9.28
N THR A 178 -16.70 12.27 -10.28
CA THR A 178 -15.47 12.66 -11.01
C THR A 178 -14.53 13.57 -10.19
N LYS A 179 -14.89 13.92 -8.98
CA LYS A 179 -14.08 14.73 -8.04
C LYS A 179 -12.73 14.10 -7.74
N TYR A 180 -12.66 12.78 -7.69
CA TYR A 180 -11.43 12.06 -7.40
C TYR A 180 -10.68 11.69 -8.68
N ARG A 181 -9.36 11.97 -8.71
CA ARG A 181 -8.50 11.68 -9.85
C ARG A 181 -8.59 10.21 -10.31
N ARG A 182 -8.67 9.29 -9.36
CA ARG A 182 -8.80 7.85 -9.62
C ARG A 182 -10.05 7.53 -10.44
N ASN A 183 -11.18 8.15 -10.11
CA ASN A 183 -12.45 7.92 -10.80
C ASN A 183 -12.41 8.37 -12.27
N LYS A 184 -11.51 9.33 -12.63
CA LYS A 184 -11.31 9.72 -14.04
C LYS A 184 -10.58 8.64 -14.86
N PHE A 185 -9.74 7.83 -14.24
CA PHE A 185 -9.02 6.73 -14.91
C PHE A 185 -9.82 5.44 -14.97
N ARG A 186 -10.85 5.28 -14.15
CA ARG A 186 -11.68 4.06 -14.07
C ARG A 186 -12.37 3.70 -15.41
N PRO A 187 -13.04 4.60 -16.14
CA PRO A 187 -13.62 4.27 -17.45
C PRO A 187 -12.55 3.83 -18.45
N ILE A 188 -11.36 4.48 -18.43
CA ILE A 188 -10.24 4.15 -19.29
C ILE A 188 -9.70 2.75 -18.97
N SER A 189 -9.51 2.43 -17.70
CA SER A 189 -9.03 1.11 -17.28
C SER A 189 -10.01 0.00 -17.65
N ASN A 190 -11.31 0.23 -17.50
CA ASN A 190 -12.34 -0.73 -17.90
C ASN A 190 -12.28 -0.99 -19.41
N SER A 191 -12.30 0.04 -20.23
CA SER A 191 -12.23 -0.10 -21.69
C SER A 191 -10.93 -0.82 -22.13
N LEU A 192 -9.78 -0.51 -21.53
CA LEU A 192 -8.53 -1.18 -21.86
C LEU A 192 -8.56 -2.69 -21.52
N LEU A 193 -9.20 -3.08 -20.42
CA LEU A 193 -9.28 -4.49 -20.01
C LEU A 193 -10.19 -5.34 -20.91
N GLU A 194 -11.14 -4.73 -21.62
CA GLU A 194 -11.93 -5.38 -22.67
C GLU A 194 -11.05 -5.90 -23.80
N PHE A 195 -9.97 -5.17 -24.16
CA PHE A 195 -9.05 -5.57 -25.23
C PHE A 195 -8.09 -6.70 -24.81
N GLY A 196 -7.73 -6.82 -23.53
CA GLY A 196 -6.68 -7.76 -23.22
C GLY A 196 -6.31 -8.00 -21.76
N LYS A 197 -7.23 -8.46 -20.93
CA LYS A 197 -6.95 -8.88 -19.54
C LYS A 197 -5.67 -9.72 -19.39
N ARG A 198 -5.48 -10.71 -20.31
CA ARG A 198 -4.33 -11.62 -20.27
C ARG A 198 -3.01 -10.90 -20.52
N GLY A 199 -3.00 -9.96 -21.47
CA GLY A 199 -1.84 -9.14 -21.80
C GLY A 199 -1.42 -8.25 -20.64
N PHE A 200 -2.36 -7.56 -20.00
CA PHE A 200 -2.08 -6.73 -18.83
C PHE A 200 -1.52 -7.55 -17.65
N ASN A 201 -2.11 -8.69 -17.35
CA ASN A 201 -1.58 -9.58 -16.31
C ASN A 201 -0.14 -10.01 -16.62
N LYS A 202 0.15 -10.35 -17.88
CA LYS A 202 1.51 -10.76 -18.28
C LYS A 202 2.51 -9.60 -18.18
N SER A 203 2.12 -8.40 -18.64
CA SER A 203 2.95 -7.21 -18.51
C SER A 203 3.27 -6.87 -17.05
N PHE A 204 2.29 -6.96 -16.16
CA PHE A 204 2.52 -6.76 -14.74
C PHE A 204 3.45 -7.82 -14.13
N GLU A 205 3.35 -9.08 -14.53
CA GLU A 205 4.28 -10.13 -14.09
C GLU A 205 5.72 -9.83 -14.53
N ILE A 206 5.91 -9.38 -15.76
CA ILE A 206 7.23 -9.00 -16.29
C ILE A 206 7.78 -7.80 -15.52
N LEU A 207 6.99 -6.73 -15.35
CA LEU A 207 7.39 -5.54 -14.58
C LEU A 207 7.77 -5.87 -13.13
N GLU A 208 7.05 -6.80 -12.49
CA GLU A 208 7.38 -7.27 -11.15
C GLU A 208 8.70 -8.04 -11.12
N GLN A 209 8.97 -8.87 -12.13
CA GLN A 209 10.22 -9.61 -12.26
C GLN A 209 11.41 -8.66 -12.47
N GLU A 210 11.28 -7.73 -13.42
CA GLU A 210 12.31 -6.72 -13.70
C GLU A 210 12.57 -5.83 -12.47
N SER A 211 11.52 -5.43 -11.75
CA SER A 211 11.64 -4.65 -10.50
C SER A 211 12.47 -5.38 -9.43
N LYS A 212 12.45 -6.72 -9.37
CA LYS A 212 13.26 -7.49 -8.43
C LYS A 212 14.75 -7.34 -8.70
N TYR A 213 15.19 -7.34 -9.97
CA TYR A 213 16.59 -7.12 -10.32
C TYR A 213 17.08 -5.75 -9.83
N PHE A 214 16.24 -4.72 -9.97
CA PHE A 214 16.59 -3.39 -9.44
C PHE A 214 16.61 -3.35 -7.91
N LYS A 215 15.73 -4.10 -7.23
CA LYS A 215 15.76 -4.22 -5.75
C LYS A 215 17.07 -4.81 -5.23
N GLU A 216 17.69 -5.71 -5.98
CA GLU A 216 18.98 -6.30 -5.63
C GLU A 216 20.16 -5.31 -5.74
N SER A 217 19.95 -4.12 -6.33
CA SER A 217 20.97 -3.07 -6.46
C SER A 217 21.23 -2.30 -5.16
N PHE A 218 20.39 -2.49 -4.14
CA PHE A 218 20.56 -1.89 -2.81
C PHE A 218 20.08 -2.84 -1.71
N LYS A 219 20.56 -2.60 -0.51
CA LYS A 219 20.17 -3.35 0.69
C LYS A 219 19.89 -2.38 1.83
N THR A 220 18.77 -2.53 2.54
CA THR A 220 18.54 -1.82 3.79
C THR A 220 19.49 -2.34 4.86
N VAL A 221 20.29 -1.44 5.43
CA VAL A 221 21.28 -1.74 6.48
C VAL A 221 20.86 -1.22 7.83
N PHE A 222 19.94 -0.24 7.87
CA PHE A 222 19.32 0.27 9.09
C PHE A 222 17.91 0.78 8.82
N GLU A 223 17.00 0.48 9.73
CA GLU A 223 15.61 0.94 9.68
C GLU A 223 15.10 1.22 11.09
N LYS A 224 14.54 2.41 11.31
CA LYS A 224 13.83 2.77 12.53
C LYS A 224 12.85 3.91 12.25
N ASP A 225 11.61 3.75 12.62
CA ASP A 225 10.49 4.66 12.30
C ASP A 225 10.46 4.99 10.78
N GLU A 226 10.60 6.26 10.39
CA GLU A 226 10.70 6.66 8.98
C GLU A 226 12.15 6.89 8.50
N LEU A 227 13.16 6.54 9.29
CA LEU A 227 14.56 6.54 8.86
C LEU A 227 14.89 5.23 8.18
N ARG A 228 15.44 5.33 6.98
CA ARG A 228 16.00 4.21 6.20
C ARG A 228 17.43 4.53 5.84
N VAL A 229 18.34 3.58 6.06
CA VAL A 229 19.69 3.64 5.52
C VAL A 229 19.90 2.45 4.61
N LEU A 230 20.25 2.73 3.37
CA LEU A 230 20.42 1.74 2.32
C LEU A 230 21.86 1.74 1.84
N LYS A 231 22.43 0.57 1.61
CA LYS A 231 23.71 0.43 0.93
C LYS A 231 23.45 0.20 -0.55
N LEU A 232 23.96 1.09 -1.42
CA LEU A 232 23.83 0.99 -2.87
C LEU A 232 25.01 0.24 -3.48
N LYS A 233 24.78 -0.54 -4.54
CA LYS A 233 25.82 -1.14 -5.37
C LYS A 233 26.53 -0.10 -6.25
N SER A 234 25.81 0.91 -6.72
CA SER A 234 26.30 2.03 -7.52
C SER A 234 25.38 3.23 -7.35
N ARG A 235 25.91 4.44 -7.54
CA ARG A 235 25.15 5.70 -7.51
C ARG A 235 24.02 5.74 -8.56
N GLU A 236 24.18 5.05 -9.66
CA GLU A 236 23.19 4.99 -10.73
C GLU A 236 21.81 4.51 -10.24
N PHE A 237 21.80 3.67 -9.19
CA PHE A 237 20.57 3.16 -8.59
C PHE A 237 19.92 4.13 -7.60
N LEU A 238 20.54 5.29 -7.31
CA LEU A 238 20.01 6.28 -6.36
C LEU A 238 18.55 6.66 -6.65
N PRO A 239 18.16 7.07 -7.88
CA PRO A 239 16.78 7.47 -8.16
C PRO A 239 15.79 6.33 -7.96
N TYR A 240 16.18 5.09 -8.26
CA TYR A 240 15.33 3.92 -8.07
C TYR A 240 15.20 3.57 -6.57
N ALA A 241 16.30 3.52 -5.84
CA ALA A 241 16.29 3.21 -4.41
C ALA A 241 15.49 4.24 -3.60
N VAL A 242 15.64 5.54 -3.91
CA VAL A 242 14.85 6.62 -3.29
C VAL A 242 13.37 6.45 -3.62
N SER A 243 13.04 6.21 -4.89
CA SER A 243 11.66 6.02 -5.35
C SER A 243 10.98 4.84 -4.67
N TYR A 244 11.68 3.72 -4.62
CA TYR A 244 11.20 2.51 -3.97
C TYR A 244 10.93 2.73 -2.48
N THR A 245 11.92 3.28 -1.77
CA THR A 245 11.83 3.52 -0.32
C THR A 245 10.75 4.55 0.03
N LEU A 246 10.66 5.66 -0.72
CA LEU A 246 9.64 6.67 -0.47
C LEU A 246 8.22 6.16 -0.78
N LYS A 247 8.07 5.27 -1.78
CA LYS A 247 6.78 4.58 -2.03
C LYS A 247 6.34 3.76 -0.82
N GLU A 248 7.25 3.01 -0.18
CA GLU A 248 6.96 2.26 1.05
C GLU A 248 6.57 3.19 2.21
N LEU A 249 7.18 4.37 2.28
CA LEU A 249 6.88 5.42 3.26
C LEU A 249 5.66 6.29 2.88
N GLY A 250 4.93 5.92 1.81
CA GLY A 250 3.70 6.57 1.38
C GLY A 250 3.89 7.85 0.57
N TYR A 251 5.06 8.04 -0.06
CA TYR A 251 5.34 9.18 -0.95
C TYR A 251 5.74 8.70 -2.35
N LEU A 252 5.11 9.29 -3.38
CA LEU A 252 5.42 8.99 -4.78
C LEU A 252 6.23 10.13 -5.40
N LEU A 253 7.40 9.81 -5.95
CA LEU A 253 8.23 10.77 -6.68
C LEU A 253 7.55 11.22 -7.97
N SER A 254 7.61 12.53 -8.21
CA SER A 254 7.32 13.11 -9.53
C SER A 254 8.49 12.90 -10.50
N GLY A 255 8.22 13.01 -11.81
CA GLY A 255 9.28 12.95 -12.82
C GLY A 255 10.37 14.00 -12.62
N LYS A 256 9.99 15.23 -12.20
CA LYS A 256 10.95 16.31 -11.89
C LYS A 256 11.87 15.98 -10.71
N GLU A 257 11.35 15.43 -9.63
CA GLU A 257 12.13 15.02 -8.47
C GLU A 257 13.11 13.89 -8.82
N ARG A 258 12.69 12.98 -9.69
CA ARG A 258 13.53 11.91 -10.21
C ARG A 258 14.71 12.42 -11.04
N GLU A 259 14.46 13.42 -11.92
CA GLU A 259 15.54 14.07 -12.69
C GLU A 259 16.56 14.77 -11.80
N ILE A 260 16.11 15.45 -10.73
CA ILE A 260 17.01 16.11 -9.77
C ILE A 260 17.92 15.07 -9.09
N LEU A 261 17.40 13.91 -8.71
CA LEU A 261 18.18 12.83 -8.08
C LEU A 261 19.28 12.26 -8.97
N LYS A 262 19.20 12.41 -10.30
CA LYS A 262 20.30 12.01 -11.19
C LYS A 262 21.57 12.82 -10.95
N ASN A 263 21.43 14.08 -10.53
CA ASN A 263 22.52 15.05 -10.44
C ASN A 263 22.84 15.54 -9.02
N GLN A 264 22.02 15.18 -8.02
CA GLN A 264 22.17 15.65 -6.64
C GLN A 264 22.16 14.49 -5.65
N ASP A 265 23.15 14.48 -4.77
CA ASP A 265 23.30 13.47 -3.71
C ASP A 265 22.67 13.94 -2.38
N SER A 266 22.28 15.21 -2.27
CA SER A 266 21.72 15.79 -1.04
C SER A 266 20.57 16.73 -1.39
N ILE A 267 19.34 16.32 -1.13
CA ILE A 267 18.12 17.04 -1.51
C ILE A 267 17.02 16.90 -0.45
N VAL A 268 16.08 17.86 -0.44
CA VAL A 268 14.80 17.75 0.29
C VAL A 268 13.67 17.62 -0.72
N ILE A 269 13.04 16.45 -0.75
CA ILE A 269 11.96 16.08 -1.67
C ILE A 269 10.62 16.47 -1.04
N GLY A 270 9.75 17.12 -1.84
CA GLY A 270 8.39 17.49 -1.42
C GLY A 270 8.34 18.34 -0.14
N ARG A 271 9.42 19.06 0.20
CA ARG A 271 9.60 19.80 1.48
C ARG A 271 9.45 18.93 2.73
N LYS A 272 9.42 17.61 2.56
CA LYS A 272 9.08 16.65 3.62
C LYS A 272 10.17 15.59 3.87
N TRP A 273 10.89 15.20 2.83
CA TRP A 273 11.82 14.08 2.90
C TRP A 273 13.24 14.53 2.63
N ALA A 274 14.14 14.32 3.58
CA ALA A 274 15.57 14.48 3.38
C ALA A 274 16.12 13.21 2.74
N VAL A 275 16.90 13.37 1.68
CA VAL A 275 17.61 12.31 0.96
C VAL A 275 19.06 12.74 0.85
N GLU A 276 19.97 11.95 1.39
CA GLU A 276 21.40 12.20 1.33
C GLU A 276 22.20 10.92 1.06
N LEU A 277 23.03 10.95 0.02
CA LEU A 277 24.00 9.92 -0.29
C LEU A 277 25.37 10.31 0.30
N SER A 278 25.96 9.43 1.07
CA SER A 278 27.31 9.59 1.65
C SER A 278 28.14 8.33 1.39
N GLY A 279 29.02 8.40 0.40
CA GLY A 279 29.69 7.22 -0.13
C GLY A 279 28.69 6.27 -0.81
N ASP A 280 28.62 5.04 -0.34
CA ASP A 280 27.65 4.03 -0.81
C ASP A 280 26.39 3.94 0.07
N LEU A 281 26.28 4.77 1.12
CA LEU A 281 25.16 4.79 2.04
C LEU A 281 24.18 5.90 1.70
N LEU A 282 22.95 5.50 1.38
CA LEU A 282 21.81 6.39 1.14
C LEU A 282 20.95 6.49 2.39
N PHE A 283 20.79 7.72 2.88
CA PHE A 283 19.95 8.04 4.04
C PHE A 283 18.65 8.70 3.58
N ILE A 284 17.52 8.23 4.08
CA ILE A 284 16.19 8.80 3.81
C ILE A 284 15.44 8.92 5.12
N ALA A 285 14.95 10.13 5.44
CA ALA A 285 14.12 10.39 6.63
C ALA A 285 13.22 11.61 6.41
N LYS A 286 12.26 11.86 7.31
CA LYS A 286 11.55 13.15 7.33
C LYS A 286 12.53 14.30 7.58
N TYR A 287 12.35 15.38 6.82
CA TYR A 287 13.16 16.58 7.00
C TYR A 287 12.67 17.42 8.17
N ILE A 288 13.46 17.50 9.25
CA ILE A 288 13.14 18.24 10.46
C ILE A 288 14.22 19.31 10.68
N LYS A 289 13.81 20.57 10.74
CA LYS A 289 14.68 21.69 11.15
C LYS A 289 14.60 21.85 12.66
N VAL A 290 15.72 21.62 13.35
CA VAL A 290 15.84 21.76 14.80
C VAL A 290 17.22 22.24 15.17
N VAL A 291 17.35 22.98 16.26
CA VAL A 291 18.64 23.38 16.80
C VAL A 291 19.21 22.20 17.58
N ILE A 292 20.35 21.69 17.11
CA ILE A 292 21.06 20.55 17.71
C ILE A 292 22.25 21.07 18.50
N PRO A 293 22.45 20.70 19.77
CA PRO A 293 23.61 21.06 20.58
C PRO A 293 24.93 20.65 19.93
N LYS A 294 26.01 21.46 20.15
CA LYS A 294 27.33 21.20 19.54
C LYS A 294 27.83 19.78 19.80
N MET A 295 27.75 19.32 21.04
CA MET A 295 28.19 17.97 21.41
C MET A 295 27.45 16.87 20.63
N GLN A 296 26.14 17.04 20.42
CA GLN A 296 25.36 16.05 19.67
C GLN A 296 25.64 16.13 18.16
N LYS A 297 25.90 17.34 17.64
CA LYS A 297 26.33 17.48 16.23
C LYS A 297 27.64 16.74 15.96
N GLU A 298 28.56 16.80 16.92
CA GLU A 298 29.84 16.10 16.82
C GLU A 298 29.66 14.57 16.87
N LYS A 299 28.83 14.05 17.75
CA LYS A 299 28.45 12.63 17.77
C LYS A 299 27.93 12.17 16.41
N TYR A 300 27.01 12.96 15.80
CA TYR A 300 26.47 12.62 14.48
C TYR A 300 27.53 12.72 13.37
N ARG A 301 28.50 13.63 13.47
CA ARG A 301 29.62 13.73 12.53
C ARG A 301 30.50 12.50 12.59
N VAL A 302 30.86 12.06 13.78
CA VAL A 302 31.66 10.83 14.02
C VAL A 302 30.90 9.59 13.53
N ALA A 303 29.60 9.51 13.76
CA ALA A 303 28.74 8.44 13.25
C ALA A 303 28.42 8.55 11.74
N LYS A 304 29.05 9.49 11.01
CA LYS A 304 28.85 9.73 9.57
C LYS A 304 27.40 9.98 9.16
N ILE A 305 26.57 10.50 10.07
CA ILE A 305 25.17 10.86 9.77
C ILE A 305 25.16 12.18 8.98
N PRO A 306 24.56 12.21 7.77
CA PRO A 306 24.51 13.40 6.92
C PRO A 306 23.71 14.55 7.53
N PRO A 307 24.04 15.84 7.18
CA PRO A 307 23.50 17.02 7.84
C PRO A 307 21.96 17.12 7.86
N LYS A 308 21.28 16.80 6.73
CA LYS A 308 19.80 16.92 6.64
C LYS A 308 19.07 15.82 7.42
N ILE A 309 19.74 14.71 7.74
CA ILE A 309 19.20 13.59 8.51
C ILE A 309 19.29 13.82 10.01
N ARG A 310 20.28 14.60 10.48
CA ARG A 310 20.56 14.83 11.91
C ARG A 310 19.36 15.39 12.68
N GLY A 311 18.59 16.27 12.06
CA GLY A 311 17.39 16.86 12.68
C GLY A 311 16.34 15.80 13.02
N TYR A 312 16.13 14.84 12.15
CA TYR A 312 15.24 13.71 12.39
C TYR A 312 15.76 12.80 13.51
N CYS A 313 17.03 12.41 13.43
CA CYS A 313 17.66 11.57 14.46
C CYS A 313 17.59 12.21 15.84
N PHE A 314 17.83 13.53 15.92
CA PHE A 314 17.77 14.27 17.19
C PHE A 314 16.34 14.31 17.75
N SER A 315 15.35 14.68 16.95
CA SER A 315 13.96 14.82 17.39
C SER A 315 13.30 13.49 17.78
N LYS A 316 13.79 12.35 17.24
CA LYS A 316 13.29 11.01 17.54
C LYS A 316 14.19 10.20 18.46
N ASN A 317 15.26 10.81 18.96
CA ASN A 317 16.27 10.14 19.80
C ASN A 317 16.78 8.83 19.18
N ILE A 318 17.15 8.87 17.89
CA ILE A 318 17.62 7.70 17.15
C ILE A 318 19.14 7.70 17.11
N GLU A 319 19.74 6.62 17.61
CA GLU A 319 21.14 6.27 17.39
C GLU A 319 21.23 5.33 16.20
N VAL A 320 22.00 5.73 15.20
CA VAL A 320 22.26 4.91 14.00
C VAL A 320 23.58 4.16 14.24
N LYS A 321 23.50 2.84 14.24
CA LYS A 321 24.66 1.93 14.26
C LYS A 321 24.74 1.26 12.89
N LEU A 322 25.77 1.61 12.11
CA LEU A 322 26.03 1.11 10.75
C LEU A 322 27.15 0.06 10.76
#